data_b8f2a85b213a693d9e1b3b754f9cd47a
#
_entry.id   b8f2a85b213a693d9e1b3b754f9cd47a
#
_cell.length_a   1.000
_cell.length_b   1.000
_cell.length_c   1.000
_cell.angle_alpha   90.00
_cell.angle_beta   90.00
_cell.angle_gamma   90.00
#
_symmetry.space_group_name_H-M   'P 1'
#
loop_
_entity.id
_entity.type
_entity.pdbx_description
1 polymer ?
#
loop_
_entity_poly.entity_id
_entity_poly.type
_entity_poly.pdbx_seq_one_letter_code
_entity_poly.pdbx_strand_id
1 'polypeptide(L)'
;MYAVLGFCFDLGFWLFLSFVLLNSQDIPDDLEMGMSTTDQPLGFPNSSSNGSSHPTAPVEGNASKQHSKTWVKKILADWKILENDLPESISVRACESRMDLMRAVIVGAEGTPYHDGLFFFDIHFPDTYPSVPPMVHYHSGGLRINPNLYNSGFVCLSLLGTWNGNPREKWLPQESTMLQLLVSIQALILNQKPYFNEPGNRMIMGTPLGEARSKVYSENVFVLSLRTMVYSMRKPPKHFEEFVRSHYFVRAHGIVKAANAYIDGAPVGSIVKGGVQDNEKSTETGSINFRVEVAFFMKIVVDEFVKLGAMELEDILEPPPPVIYPNNTSM
;
A
#
# COMPACT_ATOMS: atom_id res chain seq x y z
N MET A 1 26.26 -1.52 14.77
CA MET A 1 26.85 -0.22 14.46
C MET A 1 25.82 0.52 13.64
N TYR A 2 25.12 1.48 14.22
CA TYR A 2 24.04 2.20 13.56
C TYR A 2 24.64 3.35 12.77
N ALA A 3 24.47 3.36 11.47
CA ALA A 3 24.76 4.52 10.65
C ALA A 3 23.45 5.32 10.47
N VAL A 4 23.29 6.35 11.29
CA VAL A 4 22.25 7.38 11.10
C VAL A 4 22.91 8.48 10.29
N LEU A 5 22.60 8.57 9.02
CA LEU A 5 22.92 9.75 8.22
C LEU A 5 21.73 10.71 8.28
N GLY A 6 21.82 11.63 9.27
CA GLY A 6 20.94 12.78 9.36
C GLY A 6 21.62 13.99 8.73
N PHE A 7 20.97 14.59 7.72
CA PHE A 7 21.26 15.96 7.32
C PHE A 7 20.16 16.87 7.84
N CYS A 8 20.51 17.73 8.81
CA CYS A 8 19.73 18.88 9.21
C CYS A 8 19.94 20.00 8.19
N PHE A 9 18.87 20.48 7.56
CA PHE A 9 18.77 21.86 7.11
C PHE A 9 17.44 22.46 7.52
N ASP A 10 17.51 23.71 7.95
CA ASP A 10 16.49 24.53 8.58
C ASP A 10 15.20 24.68 7.77
N LEU A 11 14.11 24.86 8.54
CA LEU A 11 12.75 25.25 8.19
C LEU A 11 11.79 24.13 7.77
N GLY A 12 11.27 23.41 8.77
CA GLY A 12 9.85 23.04 8.78
C GLY A 12 9.44 21.78 8.00
N PHE A 13 10.35 21.01 7.42
CA PHE A 13 10.04 19.73 6.78
C PHE A 13 11.04 18.66 7.23
N TRP A 14 10.58 17.69 8.01
CA TRP A 14 11.36 16.50 8.37
C TRP A 14 11.38 15.53 7.18
N LEU A 15 12.46 15.61 6.40
CA LEU A 15 12.84 14.57 5.44
C LEU A 15 13.39 13.37 6.24
N PHE A 16 12.57 12.34 6.46
CA PHE A 16 13.07 11.04 6.94
C PHE A 16 13.35 10.13 5.74
N LEU A 17 14.52 10.28 5.14
CA LEU A 17 15.14 9.20 4.36
C LEU A 17 15.79 8.25 5.38
N SER A 18 15.02 7.29 5.91
CA SER A 18 15.57 6.31 6.83
C SER A 18 15.74 4.98 6.12
N PHE A 19 16.88 4.81 5.45
CA PHE A 19 17.37 3.49 5.12
C PHE A 19 17.98 2.90 6.41
N VAL A 20 17.22 2.09 7.14
CA VAL A 20 17.69 1.43 8.36
C VAL A 20 18.06 0.00 8.02
N LEU A 21 19.35 -0.29 8.07
CA LEU A 21 19.86 -1.66 8.00
C LEU A 21 19.67 -2.33 9.37
N LEU A 22 19.04 -3.49 9.39
CA LEU A 22 18.71 -4.25 10.58
C LEU A 22 19.78 -5.33 10.85
N ASN A 23 20.16 -5.50 12.12
CA ASN A 23 21.03 -6.59 12.55
C ASN A 23 20.29 -7.93 12.60
N SER A 24 21.03 -9.04 12.48
CA SER A 24 20.47 -10.41 12.38
C SER A 24 19.62 -10.87 13.55
N GLN A 25 19.71 -10.22 14.72
CA GLN A 25 18.91 -10.55 15.90
C GLN A 25 17.49 -9.93 15.86
N ASP A 26 17.25 -9.00 14.92
CA ASP A 26 16.01 -8.24 14.81
C ASP A 26 15.18 -8.65 13.58
N ILE A 27 15.40 -9.87 13.03
CA ILE A 27 14.59 -10.36 11.92
C ILE A 27 13.18 -10.59 12.44
N PRO A 28 12.18 -9.88 11.88
CA PRO A 28 10.80 -10.11 12.28
C PRO A 28 10.32 -11.47 11.79
N ASP A 29 9.72 -12.25 12.68
CA ASP A 29 8.99 -13.47 12.30
C ASP A 29 7.85 -13.17 11.32
N ASP A 30 7.38 -11.92 11.28
CA ASP A 30 6.32 -11.43 10.38
C ASP A 30 6.82 -11.02 8.97
N LEU A 31 8.14 -11.03 8.72
CA LEU A 31 8.72 -10.92 7.37
C LEU A 31 8.74 -12.27 6.63
N GLU A 32 8.48 -13.37 7.33
CA GLU A 32 8.14 -14.60 6.64
C GLU A 32 6.83 -14.35 5.90
N MET A 33 6.90 -14.37 4.58
CA MET A 33 5.72 -14.23 3.74
C MET A 33 4.69 -15.26 4.20
N GLY A 34 3.54 -14.80 4.69
CA GLY A 34 2.45 -15.62 5.16
C GLY A 34 1.84 -16.47 4.03
N MET A 35 2.62 -17.35 3.48
CA MET A 35 2.14 -18.47 2.69
C MET A 35 1.57 -19.50 3.68
N SER A 36 0.34 -19.24 4.13
CA SER A 36 -0.47 -20.29 4.73
C SER A 36 -0.55 -21.44 3.73
N THR A 37 -0.04 -22.60 4.12
CA THR A 37 0.01 -23.85 3.33
C THR A 37 -1.38 -24.49 3.12
N THR A 38 -2.46 -23.73 3.11
CA THR A 38 -3.84 -24.25 3.05
C THR A 38 -4.69 -23.73 1.90
N ASP A 39 -4.11 -23.13 0.85
CA ASP A 39 -4.86 -22.88 -0.40
C ASP A 39 -4.16 -23.57 -1.57
N GLN A 40 -4.62 -24.79 -1.87
CA GLN A 40 -4.27 -25.50 -3.11
C GLN A 40 -4.87 -24.78 -4.31
N PRO A 41 -4.09 -24.49 -5.37
CA PRO A 41 -4.65 -24.06 -6.65
C PRO A 41 -5.40 -25.21 -7.29
N LEU A 42 -6.58 -24.92 -7.81
CA LEU A 42 -7.42 -25.82 -8.62
C LEU A 42 -6.61 -26.47 -9.75
N GLY A 43 -6.74 -27.79 -9.85
CA GLY A 43 -5.89 -28.72 -10.54
C GLY A 43 -5.77 -28.61 -12.06
N PHE A 44 -4.60 -29.04 -12.51
CA PHE A 44 -4.38 -29.63 -13.84
C PHE A 44 -4.03 -31.12 -13.66
N PRO A 45 -4.40 -32.00 -14.61
CA PRO A 45 -4.42 -33.43 -14.39
C PRO A 45 -3.03 -34.07 -14.38
N ASN A 46 -2.81 -34.93 -13.37
CA ASN A 46 -1.63 -35.79 -13.24
C ASN A 46 -1.58 -36.88 -14.30
N SER A 47 -0.42 -37.05 -14.90
CA SER A 47 0.00 -38.32 -15.50
C SER A 47 0.92 -39.04 -14.51
N SER A 48 0.52 -40.28 -14.22
CA SER A 48 1.10 -41.23 -13.28
C SER A 48 2.48 -41.74 -13.66
N SER A 49 3.37 -41.97 -12.66
CA SER A 49 4.16 -43.21 -12.62
C SER A 49 4.80 -43.42 -11.23
N ASN A 50 4.73 -44.69 -10.81
CA ASN A 50 5.14 -45.34 -9.55
C ASN A 50 6.64 -45.23 -9.23
N GLY A 51 6.97 -45.33 -7.92
CA GLY A 51 8.29 -45.77 -7.48
C GLY A 51 8.59 -45.45 -6.00
N SER A 52 8.53 -46.46 -5.15
CA SER A 52 8.89 -46.46 -3.74
C SER A 52 10.36 -46.20 -3.47
N SER A 53 10.67 -45.54 -2.35
CA SER A 53 11.62 -45.95 -1.29
C SER A 53 12.04 -44.71 -0.46
N HIS A 54 11.81 -44.77 0.87
CA HIS A 54 12.41 -43.86 1.82
C HIS A 54 13.93 -44.00 1.88
N PRO A 55 14.65 -42.92 2.05
CA PRO A 55 15.74 -42.88 2.99
C PRO A 55 15.58 -41.71 3.98
N THR A 56 15.88 -42.05 5.22
CA THR A 56 16.08 -41.19 6.40
C THR A 56 16.96 -39.99 6.04
N ALA A 57 16.44 -38.75 6.18
CA ALA A 57 17.22 -37.53 6.01
C ALA A 57 18.11 -37.27 7.23
N PRO A 58 19.38 -36.86 7.04
CA PRO A 58 20.20 -36.31 8.11
C PRO A 58 19.66 -34.93 8.49
N VAL A 59 19.68 -34.64 9.78
CA VAL A 59 19.49 -33.30 10.34
C VAL A 59 20.67 -32.44 9.87
N GLU A 60 20.52 -31.68 8.79
CA GLU A 60 21.49 -30.71 8.34
C GLU A 60 21.32 -29.43 9.13
N GLY A 61 22.40 -29.01 9.78
CA GLY A 61 22.52 -27.75 10.47
C GLY A 61 22.28 -26.56 9.54
N ASN A 62 21.85 -25.45 10.10
CA ASN A 62 21.65 -24.13 9.49
C ASN A 62 22.96 -23.64 8.83
N ALA A 63 23.26 -24.13 7.63
CA ALA A 63 24.26 -23.52 6.76
C ALA A 63 23.62 -22.27 6.15
N SER A 64 24.13 -21.09 6.48
CA SER A 64 23.76 -19.84 5.83
C SER A 64 23.85 -20.02 4.31
N LYS A 65 22.71 -19.96 3.63
CA LYS A 65 22.65 -20.06 2.16
C LYS A 65 23.53 -18.98 1.55
N GLN A 66 24.61 -19.35 0.92
CA GLN A 66 25.54 -18.40 0.31
C GLN A 66 25.01 -18.04 -1.09
N HIS A 67 24.42 -16.85 -1.22
CA HIS A 67 23.97 -16.33 -2.50
C HIS A 67 25.12 -16.10 -3.48
N SER A 68 24.84 -16.12 -4.79
CA SER A 68 25.85 -15.87 -5.82
C SER A 68 26.37 -14.43 -5.73
N LYS A 69 27.63 -14.23 -6.13
CA LYS A 69 28.25 -12.88 -6.16
C LYS A 69 27.46 -11.90 -7.05
N THR A 70 26.88 -12.39 -8.13
CA THR A 70 26.03 -11.60 -9.05
C THR A 70 24.75 -11.15 -8.38
N TRP A 71 24.09 -12.03 -7.62
CA TRP A 71 22.91 -11.73 -6.83
C TRP A 71 23.19 -10.63 -5.80
N VAL A 72 24.23 -10.82 -4.97
CA VAL A 72 24.62 -9.82 -3.97
C VAL A 72 24.94 -8.47 -4.61
N LYS A 73 25.69 -8.45 -5.71
CA LYS A 73 26.03 -7.22 -6.43
C LYS A 73 24.77 -6.49 -6.92
N LYS A 74 23.78 -7.22 -7.42
CA LYS A 74 22.53 -6.61 -7.91
C LYS A 74 21.71 -6.03 -6.75
N ILE A 75 21.56 -6.76 -5.63
CA ILE A 75 20.86 -6.24 -4.45
C ILE A 75 21.52 -4.95 -3.93
N LEU A 76 22.84 -4.93 -3.78
CA LEU A 76 23.55 -3.74 -3.34
C LEU A 76 23.41 -2.57 -4.32
N ALA A 77 23.36 -2.85 -5.63
CA ALA A 77 23.11 -1.82 -6.63
C ALA A 77 21.68 -1.25 -6.51
N ASP A 78 20.65 -2.11 -6.32
CA ASP A 78 19.28 -1.66 -6.09
C ASP A 78 19.16 -0.86 -4.77
N TRP A 79 19.79 -1.29 -3.70
CA TRP A 79 19.79 -0.54 -2.44
C TRP A 79 20.39 0.85 -2.61
N LYS A 80 21.51 0.95 -3.34
CA LYS A 80 22.14 2.24 -3.63
C LYS A 80 21.22 3.17 -4.46
N ILE A 81 20.48 2.63 -5.42
CA ILE A 81 19.48 3.40 -6.18
C ILE A 81 18.37 3.89 -5.24
N LEU A 82 17.84 3.00 -4.38
CA LEU A 82 16.80 3.38 -3.43
C LEU A 82 17.29 4.43 -2.42
N GLU A 83 18.54 4.34 -1.97
CA GLU A 83 19.13 5.32 -1.06
C GLU A 83 19.20 6.73 -1.66
N ASN A 84 19.47 6.84 -2.96
CA ASN A 84 19.68 8.13 -3.63
C ASN A 84 18.41 8.71 -4.27
N ASP A 85 17.54 7.85 -4.80
CA ASP A 85 16.50 8.28 -5.76
C ASP A 85 15.07 7.96 -5.27
N LEU A 86 14.91 7.45 -4.04
CA LEU A 86 13.58 7.09 -3.53
C LEU A 86 12.72 8.34 -3.32
N PRO A 87 11.49 8.38 -3.86
CA PRO A 87 10.56 9.49 -3.61
C PRO A 87 10.22 9.63 -2.11
N GLU A 88 9.97 10.85 -1.64
CA GLU A 88 9.58 11.12 -0.24
C GLU A 88 8.34 10.33 0.22
N SER A 89 7.48 9.98 -0.73
CA SER A 89 6.26 9.20 -0.49
C SER A 89 6.51 7.70 -0.31
N ILE A 90 7.75 7.22 -0.46
CA ILE A 90 8.10 5.81 -0.33
C ILE A 90 9.25 5.67 0.69
N SER A 91 9.10 4.76 1.64
CA SER A 91 10.18 4.40 2.56
C SER A 91 10.40 2.90 2.56
N VAL A 92 11.66 2.47 2.74
CA VAL A 92 12.04 1.06 2.75
C VAL A 92 12.84 0.69 3.99
N ARG A 93 12.76 -0.56 4.38
CA ARG A 93 13.62 -1.19 5.39
C ARG A 93 14.17 -2.47 4.81
N ALA A 94 15.49 -2.64 4.88
CA ALA A 94 16.19 -3.82 4.43
C ALA A 94 17.05 -4.39 5.58
N CYS A 95 17.28 -5.69 5.56
CA CYS A 95 18.04 -6.39 6.58
C CYS A 95 19.39 -6.85 6.01
N GLU A 96 20.53 -6.42 6.60
CA GLU A 96 21.86 -6.83 6.13
C GLU A 96 22.10 -8.33 6.22
N SER A 97 21.59 -8.98 7.27
CA SER A 97 21.75 -10.43 7.47
C SER A 97 20.75 -11.27 6.65
N ARG A 98 19.65 -10.65 6.19
CA ARG A 98 18.63 -11.22 5.34
C ARG A 98 18.43 -10.30 4.13
N MET A 99 19.51 -10.19 3.32
CA MET A 99 19.50 -9.36 2.10
C MET A 99 18.42 -9.76 1.09
N ASP A 100 17.86 -10.96 1.25
CA ASP A 100 16.74 -11.47 0.49
C ASP A 100 15.38 -10.84 0.88
N LEU A 101 15.32 -10.07 1.97
CA LEU A 101 14.09 -9.48 2.50
C LEU A 101 14.15 -7.95 2.56
N MET A 102 13.04 -7.31 2.17
CA MET A 102 12.83 -5.88 2.28
C MET A 102 11.36 -5.62 2.60
N ARG A 103 11.07 -4.59 3.37
CA ARG A 103 9.72 -4.05 3.56
C ARG A 103 9.65 -2.62 3.05
N ALA A 104 8.61 -2.30 2.32
CA ALA A 104 8.34 -0.96 1.82
C ALA A 104 7.00 -0.44 2.35
N VAL A 105 6.92 0.88 2.55
CA VAL A 105 5.67 1.60 2.74
C VAL A 105 5.54 2.65 1.65
N ILE A 106 4.36 2.73 1.05
CA ILE A 106 3.99 3.75 0.07
C ILE A 106 2.89 4.60 0.67
N VAL A 107 3.13 5.90 0.74
CA VAL A 107 2.11 6.88 1.15
C VAL A 107 1.19 7.14 -0.04
N GLY A 108 -0.11 7.03 0.17
CA GLY A 108 -1.10 7.33 -0.87
C GLY A 108 -1.03 8.80 -1.31
N ALA A 109 -0.95 8.99 -2.61
CA ALA A 109 -0.75 10.32 -3.20
C ALA A 109 -2.00 11.21 -3.08
N GLU A 110 -1.78 12.52 -2.94
CA GLU A 110 -2.85 13.52 -3.02
C GLU A 110 -3.60 13.40 -4.37
N GLY A 111 -4.88 13.69 -4.36
CA GLY A 111 -5.72 13.54 -5.55
C GLY A 111 -6.21 12.11 -5.83
N THR A 112 -5.84 11.15 -5.00
CA THR A 112 -6.28 9.75 -5.11
C THR A 112 -7.19 9.36 -3.94
N PRO A 113 -8.00 8.30 -4.06
CA PRO A 113 -8.77 7.79 -2.92
C PRO A 113 -7.91 7.12 -1.84
N TYR A 114 -6.61 7.08 -2.03
CA TYR A 114 -5.62 6.51 -1.12
C TYR A 114 -4.88 7.56 -0.29
N HIS A 115 -5.11 8.85 -0.54
CA HIS A 115 -4.32 9.94 0.03
C HIS A 115 -4.15 9.81 1.54
N ASP A 116 -2.96 10.13 2.01
CA ASP A 116 -2.54 10.04 3.41
C ASP A 116 -2.50 8.61 4.02
N GLY A 117 -3.00 7.59 3.32
CA GLY A 117 -2.92 6.20 3.76
C GLY A 117 -1.50 5.63 3.65
N LEU A 118 -1.18 4.66 4.52
CA LEU A 118 0.07 3.92 4.50
C LEU A 118 -0.17 2.50 3.97
N PHE A 119 0.48 2.16 2.87
CA PHE A 119 0.34 0.86 2.20
C PHE A 119 1.66 0.10 2.28
N PHE A 120 1.67 -1.02 3.01
CA PHE A 120 2.87 -1.81 3.30
C PHE A 120 3.00 -3.00 2.37
N PHE A 121 4.25 -3.26 1.95
CA PHE A 121 4.60 -4.35 1.04
C PHE A 121 5.83 -5.09 1.56
N ASP A 122 5.73 -6.41 1.70
CA ASP A 122 6.88 -7.28 1.92
C ASP A 122 7.43 -7.74 0.58
N ILE A 123 8.74 -7.74 0.46
CA ILE A 123 9.47 -8.02 -0.77
C ILE A 123 10.51 -9.09 -0.48
N HIS A 124 10.47 -10.16 -1.26
CA HIS A 124 11.45 -11.24 -1.20
C HIS A 124 12.20 -11.36 -2.52
N PHE A 125 13.51 -11.36 -2.45
CA PHE A 125 14.41 -11.56 -3.60
C PHE A 125 14.76 -13.04 -3.73
N PRO A 126 14.22 -13.78 -4.71
CA PRO A 126 14.54 -15.20 -4.87
C PRO A 126 16.00 -15.40 -5.29
N ASP A 127 16.53 -16.61 -5.08
CA ASP A 127 17.92 -16.95 -5.45
C ASP A 127 18.23 -16.71 -6.92
N THR A 128 17.19 -16.74 -7.77
CA THR A 128 17.25 -16.48 -9.22
C THR A 128 17.17 -15.01 -9.60
N TYR A 129 16.99 -14.10 -8.64
CA TYR A 129 17.02 -12.66 -8.90
C TYR A 129 18.39 -12.24 -9.43
N PRO A 130 18.49 -11.34 -10.43
CA PRO A 130 17.43 -10.61 -11.11
C PRO A 130 16.87 -11.32 -12.37
N SER A 131 17.21 -12.59 -12.63
CA SER A 131 16.67 -13.31 -13.80
C SER A 131 15.15 -13.40 -13.76
N VAL A 132 14.57 -13.42 -12.57
CA VAL A 132 13.14 -13.27 -12.32
C VAL A 132 12.91 -12.04 -11.41
N PRO A 133 11.72 -11.43 -11.44
CA PRO A 133 11.38 -10.32 -10.55
C PRO A 133 11.38 -10.75 -9.08
N PRO A 134 11.40 -9.79 -8.13
CA PRO A 134 11.13 -10.09 -6.73
C PRO A 134 9.67 -10.52 -6.54
N MET A 135 9.40 -11.23 -5.45
CA MET A 135 8.07 -11.53 -4.98
C MET A 135 7.58 -10.40 -4.08
N VAL A 136 6.34 -9.97 -4.24
CA VAL A 136 5.76 -8.87 -3.46
C VAL A 136 4.45 -9.32 -2.82
N HIS A 137 4.32 -9.06 -1.53
CA HIS A 137 3.11 -9.30 -0.75
C HIS A 137 2.60 -7.99 -0.15
N TYR A 138 1.34 -7.65 -0.38
CA TYR A 138 0.67 -6.48 0.18
C TYR A 138 0.03 -6.81 1.53
N HIS A 139 0.23 -5.96 2.53
CA HIS A 139 -0.41 -6.06 3.84
C HIS A 139 -1.88 -5.62 3.75
N SER A 140 -2.73 -6.48 3.23
CA SER A 140 -4.13 -6.16 2.92
C SER A 140 -5.03 -6.00 4.14
N GLY A 141 -4.68 -6.61 5.28
CA GLY A 141 -5.58 -6.72 6.43
C GLY A 141 -6.92 -7.42 6.09
N GLY A 142 -6.95 -8.22 5.01
CA GLY A 142 -8.16 -8.86 4.50
C GLY A 142 -9.03 -7.94 3.62
N LEU A 143 -8.58 -6.71 3.32
CA LEU A 143 -9.32 -5.74 2.49
C LEU A 143 -8.87 -5.80 1.03
N ARG A 144 -9.82 -5.70 0.11
CA ARG A 144 -9.54 -5.54 -1.32
C ARG A 144 -9.75 -4.09 -1.73
N ILE A 145 -8.70 -3.29 -1.64
CA ILE A 145 -8.76 -1.84 -1.88
C ILE A 145 -8.53 -1.43 -3.33
N ASN A 146 -8.09 -2.38 -4.17
CA ASN A 146 -7.77 -2.12 -5.57
C ASN A 146 -7.95 -3.42 -6.39
N PRO A 147 -8.32 -3.36 -7.69
CA PRO A 147 -8.35 -4.53 -8.54
C PRO A 147 -7.04 -5.31 -8.58
N ASN A 148 -5.90 -4.61 -8.46
CA ASN A 148 -4.55 -5.19 -8.48
C ASN A 148 -3.99 -5.57 -7.11
N LEU A 149 -4.67 -5.19 -5.99
CA LEU A 149 -4.29 -5.54 -4.61
C LEU A 149 -5.36 -6.44 -4.00
N TYR A 150 -5.06 -7.72 -3.93
CA TYR A 150 -6.01 -8.72 -3.44
C TYR A 150 -6.04 -8.77 -1.92
N ASN A 151 -7.16 -9.21 -1.37
CA ASN A 151 -7.31 -9.43 0.08
C ASN A 151 -6.37 -10.51 0.64
N SER A 152 -5.86 -11.40 -0.21
CA SER A 152 -4.82 -12.38 0.13
C SER A 152 -3.41 -11.78 0.18
N GLY A 153 -3.23 -10.51 -0.15
CA GLY A 153 -1.93 -9.86 -0.27
C GLY A 153 -1.26 -9.99 -1.64
N PHE A 154 -1.89 -10.70 -2.58
CA PHE A 154 -1.34 -10.86 -3.93
C PHE A 154 -1.38 -9.52 -4.70
N VAL A 155 -0.28 -9.22 -5.41
CA VAL A 155 -0.10 -8.00 -6.20
C VAL A 155 -0.06 -8.32 -7.68
N CYS A 156 -1.00 -7.76 -8.46
CA CYS A 156 -1.03 -7.89 -9.92
C CYS A 156 -0.31 -6.71 -10.59
N LEU A 157 0.85 -6.99 -11.20
CA LEU A 157 1.63 -5.99 -11.94
C LEU A 157 2.42 -6.67 -13.05
N SER A 158 2.46 -6.09 -14.26
CA SER A 158 3.21 -6.64 -15.40
C SER A 158 4.69 -6.82 -15.06
N LEU A 159 5.26 -5.88 -14.32
CA LEU A 159 6.66 -5.92 -13.88
C LEU A 159 6.97 -7.12 -12.94
N LEU A 160 5.96 -7.62 -12.21
CA LEU A 160 6.07 -8.83 -11.38
C LEU A 160 5.79 -10.12 -12.14
N GLY A 161 5.39 -10.03 -13.41
CA GLY A 161 4.93 -11.19 -14.18
C GLY A 161 3.58 -11.75 -13.73
N THR A 162 2.88 -11.07 -12.83
CA THR A 162 1.57 -11.47 -12.28
C THR A 162 0.39 -10.89 -13.09
N TRP A 163 0.69 -10.15 -14.15
CA TRP A 163 -0.27 -9.54 -15.06
C TRP A 163 0.20 -9.61 -16.50
N ASN A 164 -0.74 -9.81 -17.44
CA ASN A 164 -0.43 -9.80 -18.88
C ASN A 164 -0.27 -8.35 -19.39
N GLY A 165 0.96 -7.88 -19.44
CA GLY A 165 1.34 -6.60 -20.03
C GLY A 165 2.16 -6.77 -21.32
N ASN A 166 2.48 -5.66 -21.96
CA ASN A 166 3.41 -5.65 -23.08
C ASN A 166 4.78 -6.17 -22.66
N PRO A 167 5.58 -6.76 -23.59
CA PRO A 167 6.93 -7.26 -23.26
C PRO A 167 7.83 -6.21 -22.58
N ARG A 168 7.67 -4.92 -22.92
CA ARG A 168 8.43 -3.80 -22.33
C ARG A 168 7.98 -3.42 -20.91
N GLU A 169 6.81 -3.87 -20.48
CA GLU A 169 6.28 -3.66 -19.13
C GLU A 169 6.69 -4.77 -18.16
N LYS A 170 7.26 -5.86 -18.68
CA LYS A 170 7.72 -7.00 -17.90
C LYS A 170 9.10 -6.75 -17.32
N TRP A 171 9.45 -7.56 -16.32
CA TRP A 171 10.78 -7.52 -15.72
C TRP A 171 11.88 -7.82 -16.72
N LEU A 172 12.81 -6.89 -16.87
CA LEU A 172 14.02 -7.04 -17.69
C LEU A 172 15.21 -7.15 -16.73
N PRO A 173 15.88 -8.32 -16.63
CA PRO A 173 16.86 -8.62 -15.59
C PRO A 173 18.02 -7.62 -15.47
N GLN A 174 18.44 -7.00 -16.58
CA GLN A 174 19.55 -6.05 -16.63
C GLN A 174 19.14 -4.59 -16.48
N GLU A 175 17.86 -4.28 -16.68
CA GLU A 175 17.33 -2.91 -16.75
C GLU A 175 16.41 -2.58 -15.59
N SER A 176 15.55 -3.52 -15.19
CA SER A 176 14.55 -3.30 -14.14
C SER A 176 15.21 -3.16 -12.77
N THR A 177 14.65 -2.24 -11.97
CA THR A 177 15.14 -1.92 -10.62
C THR A 177 14.02 -1.99 -9.59
N MET A 178 14.39 -2.10 -8.31
CA MET A 178 13.44 -2.01 -7.21
C MET A 178 12.74 -0.65 -7.14
N LEU A 179 13.45 0.44 -7.46
CA LEU A 179 12.85 1.77 -7.54
C LEU A 179 11.73 1.80 -8.58
N GLN A 180 11.99 1.28 -9.78
CA GLN A 180 10.98 1.18 -10.84
C GLN A 180 9.75 0.38 -10.38
N LEU A 181 9.94 -0.71 -9.65
CA LEU A 181 8.85 -1.53 -9.12
C LEU A 181 7.99 -0.75 -8.12
N LEU A 182 8.61 -0.10 -7.13
CA LEU A 182 7.88 0.64 -6.09
C LEU A 182 7.12 1.85 -6.67
N VAL A 183 7.76 2.60 -7.56
CA VAL A 183 7.13 3.71 -8.27
C VAL A 183 5.99 3.22 -9.18
N SER A 184 6.14 2.04 -9.81
CA SER A 184 5.07 1.45 -10.62
C SER A 184 3.86 1.04 -9.76
N ILE A 185 4.06 0.51 -8.56
CA ILE A 185 2.96 0.24 -7.62
C ILE A 185 2.24 1.55 -7.27
N GLN A 186 2.97 2.60 -6.93
CA GLN A 186 2.39 3.89 -6.60
C GLN A 186 1.60 4.50 -7.76
N ALA A 187 2.21 4.57 -8.95
CA ALA A 187 1.65 5.30 -10.09
C ALA A 187 0.54 4.52 -10.83
N LEU A 188 0.68 3.20 -10.96
CA LEU A 188 -0.23 2.39 -11.77
C LEU A 188 -1.34 1.72 -10.93
N ILE A 189 -1.06 1.42 -9.66
CA ILE A 189 -2.03 0.76 -8.78
C ILE A 189 -2.74 1.78 -7.90
N LEU A 190 -2.00 2.57 -7.10
CA LEU A 190 -2.57 3.55 -6.17
C LEU A 190 -2.91 4.88 -6.85
N ASN A 191 -3.54 4.81 -8.02
CA ASN A 191 -3.84 5.95 -8.89
C ASN A 191 -5.18 6.63 -8.56
N GLN A 192 -5.48 7.71 -9.27
CA GLN A 192 -6.67 8.54 -9.07
C GLN A 192 -7.99 7.83 -9.39
N LYS A 193 -8.01 6.94 -10.40
CA LYS A 193 -9.22 6.25 -10.88
C LYS A 193 -9.04 4.73 -10.87
N PRO A 194 -8.89 4.10 -9.69
CA PRO A 194 -8.54 2.68 -9.59
C PRO A 194 -9.59 1.72 -10.17
N TYR A 195 -10.82 2.16 -10.35
CA TYR A 195 -11.85 1.39 -11.05
C TYR A 195 -11.40 0.89 -12.43
N PHE A 196 -10.62 1.71 -13.14
CA PHE A 196 -10.13 1.40 -14.47
C PHE A 196 -8.84 0.57 -14.50
N ASN A 197 -8.31 0.18 -13.34
CA ASN A 197 -7.24 -0.80 -13.27
C ASN A 197 -7.71 -2.20 -13.71
N GLU A 198 -9.02 -2.48 -13.59
CA GLU A 198 -9.61 -3.70 -14.15
C GLU A 198 -9.77 -3.55 -15.68
N PRO A 199 -9.22 -4.47 -16.49
CA PRO A 199 -9.22 -4.35 -17.96
C PRO A 199 -10.60 -4.17 -18.57
N GLY A 200 -11.59 -4.93 -18.08
CA GLY A 200 -12.96 -4.83 -18.55
C GLY A 200 -13.58 -3.45 -18.35
N ASN A 201 -13.21 -2.78 -17.26
CA ASN A 201 -13.70 -1.44 -16.93
C ASN A 201 -13.01 -0.35 -17.76
N ARG A 202 -11.76 -0.58 -18.17
CA ARG A 202 -10.98 0.37 -18.99
C ARG A 202 -11.66 0.71 -20.32
N MET A 203 -12.45 -0.21 -20.85
CA MET A 203 -13.16 -0.02 -22.13
C MET A 203 -14.23 1.08 -22.07
N ILE A 204 -14.75 1.40 -20.87
CA ILE A 204 -15.77 2.43 -20.67
C ILE A 204 -15.20 3.72 -20.04
N MET A 205 -13.87 3.84 -19.94
CA MET A 205 -13.22 5.05 -19.46
C MET A 205 -13.60 6.26 -20.34
N GLY A 206 -13.91 7.40 -19.72
CA GLY A 206 -14.33 8.61 -20.41
C GLY A 206 -15.81 8.62 -20.84
N THR A 207 -16.55 7.54 -20.63
CA THR A 207 -18.02 7.55 -20.82
C THR A 207 -18.73 7.99 -19.53
N PRO A 208 -19.91 8.62 -19.61
CA PRO A 208 -20.68 9.00 -18.41
C PRO A 208 -20.92 7.82 -17.46
N LEU A 209 -21.20 6.63 -17.99
CA LEU A 209 -21.39 5.42 -17.19
C LEU A 209 -20.08 4.99 -16.48
N GLY A 210 -18.95 5.02 -17.20
CA GLY A 210 -17.65 4.66 -16.65
C GLY A 210 -17.23 5.61 -15.54
N GLU A 211 -17.39 6.91 -15.73
CA GLU A 211 -17.06 7.93 -14.74
C GLU A 211 -17.95 7.82 -13.50
N ALA A 212 -19.27 7.62 -13.66
CA ALA A 212 -20.17 7.40 -12.54
C ALA A 212 -19.79 6.16 -11.71
N ARG A 213 -19.46 5.03 -12.36
CA ARG A 213 -18.98 3.82 -11.67
C ARG A 213 -17.63 4.02 -10.98
N SER A 214 -16.70 4.73 -11.64
CA SER A 214 -15.39 5.07 -11.09
C SER A 214 -15.52 5.92 -9.83
N LYS A 215 -16.45 6.88 -9.81
CA LYS A 215 -16.73 7.71 -8.64
C LYS A 215 -17.20 6.85 -7.45
N VAL A 216 -18.23 6.03 -7.63
CA VAL A 216 -18.74 5.14 -6.57
C VAL A 216 -17.64 4.19 -6.08
N TYR A 217 -16.82 3.66 -6.98
CA TYR A 217 -15.69 2.82 -6.62
C TYR A 217 -14.65 3.57 -5.77
N SER A 218 -14.30 4.80 -6.15
CA SER A 218 -13.35 5.65 -5.41
C SER A 218 -13.88 6.03 -4.02
N GLU A 219 -15.19 6.29 -3.88
CA GLU A 219 -15.86 6.50 -2.58
C GLU A 219 -15.65 5.28 -1.66
N ASN A 220 -15.92 4.06 -2.15
CA ASN A 220 -15.71 2.83 -1.40
C ASN A 220 -14.23 2.61 -1.05
N VAL A 221 -13.31 2.88 -1.98
CA VAL A 221 -11.86 2.75 -1.75
C VAL A 221 -11.39 3.70 -0.66
N PHE A 222 -11.89 4.94 -0.62
CA PHE A 222 -11.52 5.89 0.45
C PHE A 222 -11.94 5.37 1.83
N VAL A 223 -13.17 4.85 1.98
CA VAL A 223 -13.63 4.24 3.23
C VAL A 223 -12.75 3.05 3.62
N LEU A 224 -12.36 2.20 2.68
CA LEU A 224 -11.42 1.10 2.93
C LEU A 224 -10.02 1.61 3.28
N SER A 225 -9.59 2.75 2.71
CA SER A 225 -8.34 3.41 3.07
C SER A 225 -8.36 3.91 4.52
N LEU A 226 -9.46 4.50 5.00
CA LEU A 226 -9.63 4.85 6.42
C LEU A 226 -9.51 3.61 7.34
N ARG A 227 -10.08 2.47 6.93
CA ARG A 227 -9.92 1.21 7.68
C ARG A 227 -8.47 0.73 7.71
N THR A 228 -7.75 0.88 6.59
CA THR A 228 -6.32 0.55 6.50
C THR A 228 -5.49 1.46 7.42
N MET A 229 -5.83 2.75 7.53
CA MET A 229 -5.19 3.68 8.50
C MET A 229 -5.37 3.18 9.93
N VAL A 230 -6.59 2.81 10.33
CA VAL A 230 -6.86 2.26 11.67
C VAL A 230 -6.06 0.98 11.93
N TYR A 231 -5.99 0.06 10.96
CA TYR A 231 -5.21 -1.17 11.12
C TYR A 231 -3.72 -0.89 11.30
N SER A 232 -3.14 0.00 10.49
CA SER A 232 -1.73 0.34 10.60
C SER A 232 -1.39 1.08 11.90
N MET A 233 -2.29 1.90 12.44
CA MET A 233 -2.10 2.56 13.74
C MET A 233 -2.19 1.57 14.92
N ARG A 234 -3.15 0.63 14.87
CA ARG A 234 -3.34 -0.37 15.94
C ARG A 234 -2.28 -1.46 15.94
N LYS A 235 -1.82 -1.85 14.77
CA LYS A 235 -0.81 -2.89 14.57
C LYS A 235 0.18 -2.44 13.51
N PRO A 236 1.06 -1.49 13.83
CA PRO A 236 2.07 -1.04 12.87
C PRO A 236 3.00 -2.21 12.53
N PRO A 237 3.39 -2.36 11.27
CA PRO A 237 4.38 -3.35 10.88
C PRO A 237 5.71 -3.10 11.59
N LYS A 238 6.35 -4.21 12.02
CA LYS A 238 7.62 -4.17 12.77
C LYS A 238 8.66 -3.32 12.04
N HIS A 239 9.38 -2.49 12.79
CA HIS A 239 10.34 -1.48 12.34
C HIS A 239 9.75 -0.26 11.62
N PHE A 240 8.44 -0.15 11.53
CA PHE A 240 7.74 1.05 11.03
C PHE A 240 6.87 1.72 12.09
N GLU A 241 6.94 1.30 13.35
CA GLU A 241 6.11 1.81 14.44
C GLU A 241 6.22 3.33 14.57
N GLU A 242 7.44 3.85 14.62
CA GLU A 242 7.69 5.29 14.74
C GLU A 242 7.33 6.04 13.44
N PHE A 243 7.54 5.42 12.27
CA PHE A 243 7.13 6.00 10.99
C PHE A 243 5.60 6.18 10.94
N VAL A 244 4.84 5.14 11.31
CA VAL A 244 3.37 5.17 11.35
C VAL A 244 2.89 6.25 12.32
N ARG A 245 3.45 6.26 13.52
CA ARG A 245 3.11 7.24 14.56
C ARG A 245 3.37 8.67 14.10
N SER A 246 4.57 8.96 13.62
CA SER A 246 4.96 10.30 13.16
C SER A 246 4.14 10.75 11.96
N HIS A 247 3.89 9.85 11.00
CA HIS A 247 3.09 10.16 9.83
C HIS A 247 1.68 10.60 10.21
N TYR A 248 0.96 9.77 10.97
CA TYR A 248 -0.42 10.10 11.32
C TYR A 248 -0.53 11.25 12.32
N PHE A 249 0.44 11.40 13.25
CA PHE A 249 0.49 12.58 14.12
C PHE A 249 0.56 13.89 13.31
N VAL A 250 1.45 13.96 12.33
CA VAL A 250 1.62 15.15 11.49
C VAL A 250 0.44 15.36 10.52
N ARG A 251 -0.15 14.27 10.01
CA ARG A 251 -1.21 14.34 8.99
C ARG A 251 -2.62 14.39 9.57
N ALA A 252 -2.81 14.17 10.86
CA ALA A 252 -4.13 14.05 11.51
C ALA A 252 -5.11 15.19 11.15
N HIS A 253 -4.71 16.44 11.34
CA HIS A 253 -5.54 17.60 11.01
C HIS A 253 -5.90 17.69 9.51
N GLY A 254 -4.94 17.38 8.65
CA GLY A 254 -5.17 17.35 7.20
C GLY A 254 -6.19 16.28 6.79
N ILE A 255 -6.10 15.10 7.40
CA ILE A 255 -7.02 13.98 7.15
C ILE A 255 -8.44 14.33 7.62
N VAL A 256 -8.58 14.90 8.83
CA VAL A 256 -9.89 15.33 9.35
C VAL A 256 -10.48 16.43 8.47
N LYS A 257 -9.68 17.42 8.06
CA LYS A 257 -10.13 18.48 7.16
C LYS A 257 -10.63 17.94 5.81
N ALA A 258 -9.91 16.99 5.22
CA ALA A 258 -10.33 16.36 3.97
C ALA A 258 -11.62 15.54 4.16
N ALA A 259 -11.72 14.79 5.26
CA ALA A 259 -12.91 14.01 5.58
C ALA A 259 -14.15 14.90 5.77
N ASN A 260 -14.03 16.04 6.46
CA ASN A 260 -15.10 17.02 6.62
C ASN A 260 -15.60 17.52 5.26
N ALA A 261 -14.70 17.91 4.36
CA ALA A 261 -15.07 18.31 3.02
C ALA A 261 -15.82 17.20 2.25
N TYR A 262 -15.45 15.94 2.43
CA TYR A 262 -16.17 14.80 1.85
C TYR A 262 -17.55 14.59 2.50
N ILE A 263 -17.66 14.79 3.82
CA ILE A 263 -18.94 14.78 4.53
C ILE A 263 -19.85 15.90 4.01
N ASP A 264 -19.31 17.06 3.67
CA ASP A 264 -20.04 18.20 3.06
C ASP A 264 -20.39 17.97 1.59
N GLY A 265 -19.81 16.96 0.96
CA GLY A 265 -20.16 16.55 -0.38
C GLY A 265 -19.08 16.75 -1.44
N ALA A 266 -17.87 17.17 -1.08
CA ALA A 266 -16.77 17.25 -2.03
C ALA A 266 -16.47 15.86 -2.64
N PRO A 267 -16.09 15.77 -3.92
CA PRO A 267 -15.67 14.52 -4.54
C PRO A 267 -14.39 13.99 -3.92
N VAL A 268 -14.24 12.66 -3.83
CA VAL A 268 -13.02 12.02 -3.34
C VAL A 268 -11.84 12.40 -4.24
N GLY A 269 -10.71 12.75 -3.61
CA GLY A 269 -9.49 13.18 -4.30
C GLY A 269 -9.50 14.65 -4.73
N SER A 270 -10.56 15.43 -4.43
CA SER A 270 -10.61 16.87 -4.75
C SER A 270 -9.81 17.73 -3.76
N ILE A 271 -9.47 17.20 -2.59
CA ILE A 271 -8.75 17.92 -1.54
C ILE A 271 -7.25 17.74 -1.73
N VAL A 272 -6.54 18.84 -1.90
CA VAL A 272 -5.08 18.90 -1.96
C VAL A 272 -4.52 19.70 -0.80
N LYS A 273 -3.22 19.55 -0.56
CA LYS A 273 -2.48 20.24 0.49
C LYS A 273 -2.71 21.76 0.41
N GLY A 274 -3.37 22.32 1.42
CA GLY A 274 -3.62 23.77 1.49
C GLY A 274 -4.99 24.27 1.03
N GLY A 275 -5.83 23.47 0.41
CA GLY A 275 -7.17 23.91 0.00
C GLY A 275 -7.95 22.91 -0.84
N VAL A 276 -9.18 23.27 -1.13
CA VAL A 276 -9.98 22.60 -2.16
C VAL A 276 -9.41 23.02 -3.50
N GLN A 277 -9.05 22.07 -4.37
CA GLN A 277 -8.82 22.43 -5.76
C GLN A 277 -10.10 23.05 -6.29
N ASP A 278 -10.02 24.29 -6.77
CA ASP A 278 -11.08 24.93 -7.56
C ASP A 278 -11.20 24.20 -8.92
N ASN A 279 -11.63 22.94 -8.86
CA ASN A 279 -12.21 22.34 -10.02
C ASN A 279 -13.55 23.04 -10.22
N GLU A 280 -13.70 23.72 -11.35
CA GLU A 280 -14.94 24.32 -11.83
C GLU A 280 -16.12 23.52 -11.31
N LYS A 281 -17.03 24.17 -10.58
CA LYS A 281 -18.22 23.67 -9.92
C LYS A 281 -18.72 22.34 -10.51
N SER A 282 -18.12 21.22 -10.10
CA SER A 282 -18.73 19.93 -10.39
C SER A 282 -20.01 19.88 -9.55
N THR A 283 -21.16 19.87 -10.18
CA THR A 283 -22.47 19.68 -9.56
C THR A 283 -22.58 18.26 -8.96
N GLU A 284 -21.53 17.47 -9.05
CA GLU A 284 -21.47 16.10 -8.54
C GLU A 284 -20.99 16.07 -7.10
N THR A 285 -21.95 15.96 -6.18
CA THR A 285 -21.70 15.75 -4.76
C THR A 285 -21.42 14.28 -4.45
N GLY A 286 -20.61 13.98 -3.41
CA GLY A 286 -20.45 12.64 -2.87
C GLY A 286 -21.79 11.99 -2.51
N SER A 287 -21.91 10.65 -2.69
CA SER A 287 -23.16 9.95 -2.38
C SER A 287 -23.50 10.07 -0.90
N ILE A 288 -24.78 10.11 -0.55
CA ILE A 288 -25.22 10.26 0.85
C ILE A 288 -24.70 9.10 1.73
N ASN A 289 -24.69 7.87 1.19
CA ASN A 289 -24.16 6.71 1.91
C ASN A 289 -22.67 6.86 2.22
N PHE A 290 -21.88 7.31 1.24
CA PHE A 290 -20.47 7.58 1.41
C PHE A 290 -20.21 8.63 2.50
N ARG A 291 -20.95 9.74 2.47
CA ARG A 291 -20.81 10.82 3.47
C ARG A 291 -21.09 10.33 4.89
N VAL A 292 -22.13 9.50 5.07
CA VAL A 292 -22.49 8.88 6.35
C VAL A 292 -21.40 7.90 6.80
N GLU A 293 -20.89 7.05 5.89
CA GLU A 293 -19.81 6.10 6.20
C GLU A 293 -18.51 6.81 6.59
N VAL A 294 -18.12 7.88 5.89
CA VAL A 294 -16.94 8.68 6.25
C VAL A 294 -17.11 9.25 7.65
N ALA A 295 -18.25 9.89 7.96
CA ALA A 295 -18.51 10.46 9.29
C ALA A 295 -18.45 9.38 10.40
N PHE A 296 -18.94 8.18 10.12
CA PHE A 296 -18.88 7.06 11.07
C PHE A 296 -17.43 6.59 11.30
N PHE A 297 -16.69 6.32 10.22
CA PHE A 297 -15.32 5.80 10.34
C PHE A 297 -14.35 6.85 10.87
N MET A 298 -14.56 8.13 10.58
CA MET A 298 -13.70 9.20 11.08
C MET A 298 -13.72 9.31 12.59
N LYS A 299 -14.79 8.97 13.28
CA LYS A 299 -14.80 8.89 14.76
C LYS A 299 -13.76 7.89 15.25
N ILE A 300 -13.69 6.71 14.60
CA ILE A 300 -12.72 5.67 14.96
C ILE A 300 -11.29 6.12 14.63
N VAL A 301 -11.10 6.79 13.49
CA VAL A 301 -9.78 7.30 13.07
C VAL A 301 -9.29 8.40 14.03
N VAL A 302 -10.17 9.33 14.42
CA VAL A 302 -9.86 10.39 15.38
C VAL A 302 -9.48 9.82 16.76
N ASP A 303 -10.21 8.81 17.23
CA ASP A 303 -9.87 8.10 18.48
C ASP A 303 -8.43 7.53 18.43
N GLU A 304 -8.01 6.99 17.27
CA GLU A 304 -6.63 6.50 17.12
C GLU A 304 -5.62 7.66 17.04
N PHE A 305 -5.94 8.77 16.37
CA PHE A 305 -5.08 9.97 16.34
C PHE A 305 -4.86 10.56 17.73
N VAL A 306 -5.91 10.62 18.57
CA VAL A 306 -5.82 11.08 19.96
C VAL A 306 -4.87 10.17 20.76
N LYS A 307 -4.94 8.85 20.59
CA LYS A 307 -3.99 7.91 21.22
C LYS A 307 -2.54 8.14 20.79
N LEU A 308 -2.32 8.65 19.58
CA LEU A 308 -0.98 9.03 19.09
C LEU A 308 -0.53 10.41 19.62
N GLY A 309 -1.40 11.15 20.32
CA GLY A 309 -1.12 12.46 20.90
C GLY A 309 -1.59 13.65 20.06
N ALA A 310 -2.31 13.44 18.97
CA ALA A 310 -2.95 14.52 18.21
C ALA A 310 -4.23 14.95 18.93
N MET A 311 -4.19 16.12 19.55
CA MET A 311 -5.27 16.66 20.39
C MET A 311 -6.21 17.57 19.58
N GLU A 312 -7.39 17.88 20.18
CA GLU A 312 -8.36 18.86 19.62
C GLU A 312 -8.98 18.49 18.27
N LEU A 313 -8.97 17.20 17.91
CA LEU A 313 -9.51 16.74 16.63
C LEU A 313 -11.02 16.42 16.69
N GLU A 314 -11.51 16.06 17.88
CA GLU A 314 -12.92 15.69 18.09
C GLU A 314 -13.85 16.89 17.85
N ASP A 315 -13.41 18.09 18.27
CA ASP A 315 -14.20 19.33 18.15
C ASP A 315 -14.32 19.84 16.71
N ILE A 316 -13.45 19.38 15.80
CA ILE A 316 -13.45 19.82 14.40
C ILE A 316 -14.05 18.78 13.44
N LEU A 317 -14.45 17.60 13.95
CA LEU A 317 -15.07 16.58 13.10
C LEU A 317 -16.56 16.92 12.86
N GLU A 318 -16.92 17.09 11.58
CA GLU A 318 -18.30 17.38 11.18
C GLU A 318 -19.26 16.21 11.49
N PRO A 319 -20.49 16.50 11.92
CA PRO A 319 -21.50 15.48 12.13
C PRO A 319 -21.95 14.87 10.80
N PRO A 320 -22.49 13.63 10.81
CA PRO A 320 -23.02 13.02 9.61
C PRO A 320 -24.20 13.86 9.07
N PRO A 321 -24.36 13.92 7.73
CA PRO A 321 -25.47 14.65 7.12
C PRO A 321 -26.81 14.07 7.58
N PRO A 322 -27.88 14.91 7.70
CA PRO A 322 -29.19 14.44 8.08
C PRO A 322 -29.73 13.46 7.01
N VAL A 323 -30.11 12.28 7.44
CA VAL A 323 -30.78 11.29 6.57
C VAL A 323 -32.23 11.67 6.49
N ILE A 324 -32.66 12.31 5.39
CA ILE A 324 -34.06 12.61 5.13
C ILE A 324 -34.70 11.30 4.62
N TYR A 325 -35.45 10.63 5.47
CA TYR A 325 -36.31 9.54 5.03
C TYR A 325 -37.47 10.13 4.22
N PRO A 326 -37.72 9.68 2.99
CA PRO A 326 -38.95 10.12 2.30
C PRO A 326 -40.15 9.73 3.19
N ASN A 327 -40.94 10.74 3.58
CA ASN A 327 -42.14 10.50 4.34
C ASN A 327 -43.01 9.51 3.53
N ASN A 328 -43.22 8.32 4.10
CA ASN A 328 -44.28 7.43 3.66
C ASN A 328 -45.64 8.10 3.99
N THR A 329 -46.01 9.08 3.20
CA THR A 329 -47.42 9.49 3.13
C THR A 329 -48.11 8.46 2.27
N SER A 330 -48.49 7.35 2.90
CA SER A 330 -49.52 6.46 2.43
C SER A 330 -50.87 7.17 2.57
N MET A 331 -51.52 7.38 1.47
CA MET A 331 -52.97 7.33 1.38
C MET A 331 -53.35 6.31 0.34
#